data_484fb937e1d2173b860b9335a7c7dafb
#
_entry.id   484fb937e1d2173b860b9335a7c7dafb
#
_cell.length_a   1.000
_cell.length_b   1.000
_cell.length_c   1.000
_cell.angle_alpha   90.00
_cell.angle_beta   90.00
_cell.angle_gamma   90.00
#
_symmetry.space_group_name_H-M   'P 1'
#
loop_
_entity.id
_entity.type
_entity.pdbx_description
1 polymer ?
#
loop_
_entity_poly.entity_id
_entity_poly.type
_entity_poly.pdbx_seq_one_letter_code
_entity_poly.pdbx_strand_id
1 'polypeptide(L)'
;MLISLHFLFAIDQIPVLCYKIISHSMCDTLSWRKQVVKIRLKKFGSKKRPYYRIVVQDSQAPRDGTVIEEIGIYHPIEAEDKQISFNEERARYWIGVGAQPTDTVKNLFTKKKFNA
;
A
#
# COMPACT_ATOMS: atom_id res chain seq x y z
N MET A 1 12.71 -20.45 -51.28
CA MET A 1 12.59 -20.86 -49.87
C MET A 1 13.77 -20.47 -48.99
N LEU A 2 14.77 -19.79 -49.48
CA LEU A 2 15.94 -19.37 -48.69
C LEU A 2 15.95 -17.90 -48.26
N ILE A 3 14.92 -17.16 -48.61
CA ILE A 3 14.79 -15.70 -48.29
C ILE A 3 14.15 -15.46 -46.92
N SER A 4 13.49 -16.47 -46.37
CA SER A 4 12.78 -16.33 -45.10
C SER A 4 13.64 -16.41 -43.84
N LEU A 5 14.87 -16.92 -43.96
CA LEU A 5 15.78 -17.07 -42.81
C LEU A 5 16.65 -15.83 -42.54
N HIS A 6 16.78 -14.93 -43.52
CA HIS A 6 17.57 -13.71 -43.35
C HIS A 6 16.79 -12.57 -42.69
N PHE A 7 15.47 -12.64 -42.67
CA PHE A 7 14.63 -11.60 -42.06
C PHE A 7 14.48 -11.76 -40.54
N LEU A 8 14.72 -12.95 -40.01
CA LEU A 8 14.67 -13.22 -38.57
C LEU A 8 15.93 -12.81 -37.82
N PHE A 9 17.05 -12.58 -38.51
CA PHE A 9 18.32 -12.22 -37.85
C PHE A 9 18.51 -10.72 -37.65
N ALA A 10 17.71 -9.89 -38.31
CA ALA A 10 17.83 -8.42 -38.24
C ALA A 10 17.02 -7.79 -37.10
N ILE A 11 16.10 -8.54 -36.49
CA ILE A 11 15.23 -8.03 -35.43
C ILE A 11 15.87 -8.14 -34.04
N ASP A 12 16.84 -9.04 -33.87
CA ASP A 12 17.48 -9.26 -32.58
C ASP A 12 18.57 -8.22 -32.21
N GLN A 13 18.96 -7.35 -33.12
CA GLN A 13 20.02 -6.37 -32.84
C GLN A 13 19.52 -4.99 -32.40
N ILE A 14 18.27 -4.66 -32.60
CA ILE A 14 17.74 -3.32 -32.30
C ILE A 14 17.41 -3.11 -30.81
N PRO A 15 16.94 -4.10 -30.04
CA PRO A 15 16.54 -3.84 -28.66
C PRO A 15 17.70 -3.63 -27.68
N VAL A 16 18.90 -4.15 -28.00
CA VAL A 16 20.03 -4.05 -27.06
C VAL A 16 20.66 -2.65 -27.02
N LEU A 17 20.66 -1.95 -28.14
CA LEU A 17 21.20 -0.58 -28.20
C LEU A 17 20.25 0.47 -27.60
N CYS A 18 18.95 0.30 -27.78
CA CYS A 18 17.96 1.16 -27.11
C CYS A 18 17.93 0.95 -25.60
N TYR A 19 18.11 -0.29 -25.13
CA TYR A 19 18.16 -0.59 -23.70
C TYR A 19 19.36 0.07 -23.01
N LYS A 20 20.51 0.09 -23.68
CA LYS A 20 21.75 0.66 -23.14
C LYS A 20 21.75 2.19 -23.09
N ILE A 21 21.03 2.84 -23.98
CA ILE A 21 20.92 4.31 -24.02
C ILE A 21 19.88 4.80 -23.02
N ILE A 22 18.77 4.06 -22.83
CA ILE A 22 17.70 4.41 -21.88
C ILE A 22 18.15 4.17 -20.44
N SER A 23 19.00 3.17 -20.18
CA SER A 23 19.45 2.87 -18.82
C SER A 23 20.43 3.90 -18.24
N HIS A 24 21.09 4.70 -19.08
CA HIS A 24 22.10 5.65 -18.60
C HIS A 24 21.57 7.05 -18.28
N SER A 25 20.41 7.42 -18.82
CA SER A 25 19.86 8.76 -18.65
C SER A 25 18.67 8.82 -17.68
N MET A 26 18.03 7.72 -17.37
CA MET A 26 16.82 7.67 -16.53
C MET A 26 17.01 6.98 -15.17
N CYS A 27 18.16 6.38 -14.93
CA CYS A 27 18.41 5.67 -13.68
C CYS A 27 18.71 6.58 -12.48
N ASP A 28 19.09 7.84 -12.71
CA ASP A 28 19.54 8.73 -11.63
C ASP A 28 18.41 9.57 -11.01
N THR A 29 17.23 9.63 -11.62
CA THR A 29 16.13 10.48 -11.11
C THR A 29 14.93 9.72 -10.57
N LEU A 30 14.81 8.43 -10.85
CA LEU A 30 13.80 7.59 -10.23
C LEU A 30 14.41 6.83 -9.05
N SER A 31 14.61 7.54 -7.97
CA SER A 31 14.63 6.94 -6.66
C SER A 31 13.33 6.12 -6.51
N TRP A 32 13.38 4.85 -6.86
CA TRP A 32 12.36 3.87 -6.55
C TRP A 32 12.28 3.74 -5.04
N ARG A 33 11.72 4.77 -4.40
CA ARG A 33 11.34 4.66 -3.01
C ARG A 33 10.27 3.58 -2.98
N LYS A 34 10.64 2.42 -2.50
CA LYS A 34 9.70 1.36 -2.15
C LYS A 34 8.60 2.01 -1.31
N GLN A 35 7.49 2.35 -1.95
CA GLN A 35 6.33 2.87 -1.23
C GLN A 35 5.77 1.73 -0.40
N VAL A 36 6.19 1.68 0.83
CA VAL A 36 5.65 0.73 1.80
C VAL A 36 4.37 1.33 2.35
N VAL A 37 3.25 0.73 1.99
CA VAL A 37 1.94 1.11 2.50
C VAL A 37 1.77 0.55 3.91
N LYS A 38 1.27 1.36 4.84
CA LYS A 38 0.96 0.94 6.22
C LYS A 38 -0.50 1.20 6.56
N ILE A 39 -1.06 0.27 7.34
CA ILE A 39 -2.38 0.46 7.95
C ILE A 39 -2.17 0.99 9.35
N ARG A 40 -2.65 2.20 9.63
CA ARG A 40 -2.44 2.88 10.90
C ARG A 40 -3.72 3.56 11.41
N LEU A 41 -3.70 3.97 12.66
CA LEU A 41 -4.76 4.74 13.28
C LEU A 41 -4.48 6.24 13.13
N LYS A 42 -5.44 6.96 12.58
CA LYS A 42 -5.46 8.43 12.56
C LYS A 42 -6.42 8.93 13.63
N LYS A 43 -5.92 9.77 14.52
CA LYS A 43 -6.71 10.31 15.61
C LYS A 43 -7.60 11.44 15.11
N PHE A 44 -8.88 11.36 15.48
CA PHE A 44 -9.88 12.40 15.27
C PHE A 44 -10.60 12.68 16.60
N GLY A 45 -11.43 13.68 16.61
CA GLY A 45 -12.23 14.03 17.77
C GLY A 45 -11.58 15.05 18.71
N SER A 46 -12.27 15.35 19.79
CA SER A 46 -11.87 16.35 20.77
C SER A 46 -11.04 15.74 21.90
N LYS A 47 -10.47 16.61 22.76
CA LYS A 47 -9.55 16.24 23.85
C LYS A 47 -10.13 15.20 24.82
N LYS A 48 -11.45 15.22 25.08
CA LYS A 48 -12.14 14.31 26.01
C LYS A 48 -12.91 13.18 25.31
N ARG A 49 -13.07 13.21 23.98
CA ARG A 49 -13.74 12.19 23.19
C ARG A 49 -12.90 11.84 21.97
N PRO A 50 -11.82 11.08 22.15
CA PRO A 50 -11.01 10.63 21.04
C PRO A 50 -11.75 9.52 20.27
N TYR A 51 -11.69 9.59 18.96
CA TYR A 51 -11.98 8.46 18.09
C TYR A 51 -10.90 8.33 17.04
N TYR A 52 -10.75 7.15 16.51
CA TYR A 52 -9.69 6.83 15.58
C TYR A 52 -10.27 6.27 14.29
N ARG A 53 -9.68 6.63 13.17
CA ARG A 53 -9.97 5.99 11.89
C ARG A 53 -8.84 5.06 11.52
N ILE A 54 -9.20 3.86 11.05
CA ILE A 54 -8.26 2.90 10.49
C ILE A 54 -8.04 3.30 9.05
N VAL A 55 -6.83 3.75 8.73
CA VAL A 55 -6.50 4.31 7.42
C VAL A 55 -5.31 3.58 6.79
N VAL A 56 -5.34 3.50 5.48
CA VAL A 56 -4.22 3.06 4.65
C VAL A 56 -3.46 4.28 4.19
N GLN A 57 -2.19 4.34 4.49
CA GLN A 57 -1.35 5.48 4.19
C GLN A 57 0.08 5.02 3.85
N ASP A 58 0.80 5.82 3.06
CA ASP A 58 2.22 5.60 2.83
C ASP A 58 3.01 5.72 4.14
N SER A 59 4.01 4.86 4.30
CA SER A 59 4.86 4.84 5.49
C SER A 59 5.66 6.12 5.68
N GLN A 60 5.98 6.82 4.60
CA GLN A 60 6.73 8.08 4.62
C GLN A 60 5.83 9.30 4.84
N ALA A 61 4.53 9.17 4.62
CA ALA A 61 3.60 10.27 4.83
C ALA A 61 3.49 10.64 6.32
N PRO A 62 3.37 11.92 6.66
CA PRO A 62 3.13 12.34 8.03
C PRO A 62 1.81 11.77 8.56
N ARG A 63 1.68 11.66 9.88
CA ARG A 63 0.51 11.06 10.54
C ARG A 63 -0.81 11.67 10.08
N ASP A 64 -0.85 12.97 9.89
CA ASP A 64 -2.03 13.73 9.49
C ASP A 64 -2.07 14.03 7.99
N GLY A 65 -1.17 13.40 7.20
CA GLY A 65 -1.07 13.59 5.77
C GLY A 65 -2.17 12.89 4.96
N THR A 66 -1.92 12.83 3.66
CA THR A 66 -2.85 12.23 2.69
C THR A 66 -3.09 10.75 2.99
N VAL A 67 -4.35 10.37 3.02
CA VAL A 67 -4.82 8.99 3.21
C VAL A 67 -5.18 8.40 1.85
N ILE A 68 -4.77 7.17 1.60
CA ILE A 68 -5.12 6.43 0.38
C ILE A 68 -6.56 5.94 0.50
N GLU A 69 -6.89 5.28 1.61
CA GLU A 69 -8.23 4.74 1.86
C GLU A 69 -8.52 4.68 3.36
N GLU A 70 -9.78 4.87 3.73
CA GLU A 70 -10.29 4.64 5.08
C GLU A 70 -10.99 3.27 5.14
N ILE A 71 -10.49 2.38 5.99
CA ILE A 71 -11.03 1.02 6.13
C ILE A 71 -12.11 0.97 7.19
N GLY A 72 -11.98 1.76 8.27
CA GLY A 72 -12.92 1.69 9.38
C GLY A 72 -12.68 2.69 10.48
N ILE A 73 -13.44 2.54 11.55
CA ILE A 73 -13.47 3.45 12.69
C ILE A 73 -13.28 2.66 13.98
N TYR A 74 -12.55 3.24 14.92
CA TYR A 74 -12.38 2.71 16.27
C TYR A 74 -12.77 3.76 17.31
N HIS A 75 -13.77 3.43 18.13
CA HIS A 75 -14.29 4.24 19.23
C HIS A 75 -13.97 3.61 20.59
N PRO A 76 -12.92 4.05 21.30
CA PRO A 76 -12.51 3.40 22.55
C PRO A 76 -13.49 3.63 23.71
N ILE A 77 -14.40 4.59 23.63
CA ILE A 77 -15.34 4.97 24.69
C ILE A 77 -16.64 4.18 24.62
N GLU A 78 -16.97 3.60 23.48
CA GLU A 78 -18.20 2.84 23.28
C GLU A 78 -18.11 1.43 23.86
N ALA A 79 -19.29 0.75 23.94
CA ALA A 79 -19.36 -0.64 24.34
C ALA A 79 -18.49 -1.53 23.44
N GLU A 80 -17.90 -2.56 24.01
CA GLU A 80 -16.90 -3.41 23.32
C GLU A 80 -17.35 -3.93 21.96
N ASP A 81 -18.64 -4.26 21.82
CA ASP A 81 -19.20 -4.75 20.55
C ASP A 81 -19.23 -3.71 19.43
N LYS A 82 -19.35 -2.42 19.79
CA LYS A 82 -19.45 -1.30 18.84
C LYS A 82 -18.15 -0.52 18.69
N GLN A 83 -17.14 -0.83 19.49
CA GLN A 83 -15.86 -0.09 19.47
C GLN A 83 -15.19 -0.12 18.11
N ILE A 84 -15.25 -1.25 17.42
CA ILE A 84 -14.48 -1.46 16.19
C ILE A 84 -15.47 -1.78 15.06
N SER A 85 -15.53 -0.88 14.09
CA SER A 85 -16.26 -1.09 12.84
C SER A 85 -15.33 -0.89 11.67
N PHE A 86 -15.09 -1.94 10.88
CA PHE A 86 -14.27 -1.87 9.68
C PHE A 86 -14.73 -2.85 8.61
N ASN A 87 -14.38 -2.56 7.38
CA ASN A 87 -14.63 -3.43 6.24
C ASN A 87 -13.53 -4.48 6.13
N GLU A 88 -13.90 -5.74 6.41
CA GLU A 88 -12.96 -6.87 6.41
C GLU A 88 -12.41 -7.17 5.02
N GLU A 89 -13.24 -7.06 3.99
CA GLU A 89 -12.83 -7.32 2.61
C GLU A 89 -11.72 -6.37 2.16
N ARG A 90 -11.87 -5.09 2.47
CA ARG A 90 -10.86 -4.09 2.14
C ARG A 90 -9.58 -4.27 2.95
N ALA A 91 -9.71 -4.65 4.22
CA ALA A 91 -8.56 -4.96 5.06
C ALA A 91 -7.76 -6.13 4.50
N ARG A 92 -8.43 -7.23 4.10
CA ARG A 92 -7.78 -8.39 3.46
C ARG A 92 -7.12 -8.03 2.15
N TYR A 93 -7.78 -7.25 1.33
CA TYR A 93 -7.22 -6.79 0.06
C TYR A 93 -5.89 -6.06 0.27
N TRP A 94 -5.85 -5.07 1.18
CA TRP A 94 -4.64 -4.30 1.43
C TRP A 94 -3.51 -5.11 2.05
N ILE A 95 -3.83 -6.04 2.95
CA ILE A 95 -2.83 -6.96 3.50
C ILE A 95 -2.29 -7.88 2.41
N GLY A 96 -3.13 -8.37 1.51
CA GLY A 96 -2.73 -9.17 0.35
C GLY A 96 -1.85 -8.41 -0.66
N VAL A 97 -2.06 -7.12 -0.83
CA VAL A 97 -1.21 -6.23 -1.66
C VAL A 97 0.14 -5.96 -1.00
N GLY A 98 0.27 -6.16 0.31
CA GLY A 98 1.51 -5.97 1.04
C GLY A 98 1.50 -4.80 2.02
N ALA A 99 0.34 -4.25 2.36
CA ALA A 99 0.22 -3.23 3.40
C ALA A 99 0.53 -3.83 4.78
N GLN A 100 1.40 -3.17 5.52
CA GLN A 100 1.79 -3.63 6.84
C GLN A 100 0.93 -2.96 7.91
N PRO A 101 0.12 -3.72 8.66
CA PRO A 101 -0.61 -3.17 9.79
C PRO A 101 0.34 -2.85 10.95
N THR A 102 0.14 -1.72 11.61
CA THR A 102 0.85 -1.38 12.85
C THR A 102 0.40 -2.30 13.98
N ASP A 103 1.21 -2.45 15.01
CA ASP A 103 0.93 -3.37 16.13
C ASP A 103 -0.39 -3.05 16.84
N THR A 104 -0.73 -1.78 16.96
CA THR A 104 -2.03 -1.36 17.49
C THR A 104 -3.19 -1.86 16.63
N VAL A 105 -3.09 -1.76 15.31
CA VAL A 105 -4.11 -2.26 14.38
C VAL A 105 -4.21 -3.79 14.42
N LYS A 106 -3.07 -4.48 14.51
CA LYS A 106 -3.05 -5.95 14.69
C LYS A 106 -3.83 -6.38 15.94
N ASN A 107 -3.60 -5.69 17.05
CA ASN A 107 -4.31 -5.97 18.31
C ASN A 107 -5.82 -5.73 18.18
N LEU A 108 -6.25 -4.69 17.44
CA LEU A 108 -7.65 -4.44 17.16
C LEU A 108 -8.27 -5.53 16.28
N PHE A 109 -7.55 -5.99 15.26
CA PHE A 109 -7.99 -7.08 14.40
C PHE A 109 -8.14 -8.39 15.19
N THR A 110 -7.19 -8.69 16.07
CA THR A 110 -7.25 -9.85 16.95
C THR A 110 -8.45 -9.79 17.89
N LYS A 111 -8.75 -8.62 18.48
CA LYS A 111 -9.94 -8.42 19.32
C LYS A 111 -11.25 -8.74 18.57
N LYS A 112 -11.34 -8.37 17.31
CA LYS A 112 -12.50 -8.66 16.47
C LYS A 112 -12.47 -10.08 15.84
N LYS A 113 -11.50 -10.92 16.21
CA LYS A 113 -11.28 -12.26 15.64
C LYS A 113 -11.06 -12.26 14.12
N PHE A 114 -10.48 -11.18 13.60
CA PHE A 114 -10.12 -11.09 12.20
C PHE A 114 -8.78 -11.80 11.98
N ASN A 115 -8.81 -12.89 11.25
CA ASN A 115 -7.61 -13.60 10.77
C ASN A 115 -7.35 -13.17 9.34
N ALA A 116 -6.25 -12.43 9.18
CA ALA A 116 -5.77 -11.98 7.88
C ALA A 116 -4.88 -13.03 7.24
#